data_64ee7aa7766a5d5d5aad0c21f32a403e
#
_entry.id   64ee7aa7766a5d5d5aad0c21f32a403e
#
_cell.length_a   1.000
_cell.length_b   1.000
_cell.length_c   1.000
_cell.angle_alpha   90.00
_cell.angle_beta   90.00
_cell.angle_gamma   90.00
#
_symmetry.space_group_name_H-M   'P 1'
#
loop_
_entity.id
_entity.type
_entity.pdbx_description
1 polymer ?
#
loop_
_entity_poly.entity_id
_entity_poly.type
_entity_poly.pdbx_seq_one_letter_code
_entity_poly.pdbx_strand_id
1 'polypeptide(L)'
;MGVPKATFYRWKEQSQGNLSADTLERISYLLGIYKALRILLPNEHAANTWIHKPNTAPLFGGNSALDKLMKGQVVDLADVRRYLDAERGG
;
A
#
# COMPACT_ATOMS: atom_id res chain seq x y z
N MET A 1 -6.05 4.31 -9.98
CA MET A 1 -7.42 4.36 -9.49
C MET A 1 -7.44 4.28 -7.98
N GLY A 2 -8.04 5.25 -7.34
CA GLY A 2 -8.13 5.25 -5.89
C GLY A 2 -9.45 4.67 -5.41
N VAL A 3 -9.60 4.57 -4.10
CA VAL A 3 -10.84 4.17 -3.47
C VAL A 3 -11.84 5.33 -3.63
N PRO A 4 -13.06 5.09 -4.13
CA PRO A 4 -14.07 6.14 -4.20
C PRO A 4 -14.36 6.70 -2.81
N LYS A 5 -14.63 8.00 -2.72
CA LYS A 5 -14.92 8.65 -1.44
C LYS A 5 -16.05 7.98 -0.68
N ALA A 6 -17.11 7.60 -1.39
CA ALA A 6 -18.25 6.93 -0.76
C ALA A 6 -17.84 5.62 -0.10
N THR A 7 -16.99 4.83 -0.75
CA THR A 7 -16.48 3.58 -0.19
C THR A 7 -15.60 3.85 1.04
N PHE A 8 -14.74 4.85 0.96
CA PHE A 8 -13.87 5.23 2.08
C PHE A 8 -14.70 5.64 3.30
N TYR A 9 -15.70 6.50 3.11
CA TYR A 9 -16.56 6.93 4.21
C TYR A 9 -17.37 5.78 4.79
N ARG A 10 -17.81 4.85 3.96
CA ARG A 10 -18.51 3.66 4.43
C ARG A 10 -17.60 2.81 5.31
N TRP A 11 -16.35 2.60 4.89
CA TRP A 11 -15.39 1.87 5.70
C TRP A 11 -15.15 2.58 7.03
N LYS A 12 -15.03 3.90 7.01
CA LYS A 12 -14.82 4.68 8.22
C LYS A 12 -15.99 4.55 9.19
N GLU A 13 -17.22 4.62 8.68
CA GLU A 13 -18.41 4.44 9.50
C GLU A 13 -18.48 3.04 10.10
N GLN A 14 -18.22 2.03 9.28
CA GLN A 14 -18.25 0.65 9.75
C GLN A 14 -17.15 0.38 10.76
N SER A 15 -16.04 1.10 10.68
CA SER A 15 -14.90 0.88 11.55
C SER A 15 -15.10 1.44 12.96
N GLN A 16 -16.02 2.37 13.14
CA GLN A 16 -16.18 3.07 14.42
C GLN A 16 -16.53 2.15 15.58
N GLY A 17 -17.04 0.98 15.34
CA GLY A 17 -17.36 0.04 16.40
C GLY A 17 -16.74 -1.33 16.20
N ASN A 18 -16.19 -1.62 15.01
CA ASN A 18 -15.86 -2.99 14.64
C ASN A 18 -14.42 -3.21 14.20
N LEU A 19 -13.69 -2.17 13.79
CA LEU A 19 -12.31 -2.33 13.36
C LEU A 19 -11.36 -1.95 14.49
N SER A 20 -10.36 -2.82 14.71
CA SER A 20 -9.31 -2.54 15.69
C SER A 20 -8.40 -1.41 15.20
N ALA A 21 -7.65 -0.82 16.15
CA ALA A 21 -6.64 0.19 15.82
C ALA A 21 -5.61 -0.39 14.85
N ASP A 22 -5.27 -1.67 15.00
CA ASP A 22 -4.34 -2.38 14.14
C ASP A 22 -4.84 -2.42 12.69
N THR A 23 -6.11 -2.73 12.50
CA THR A 23 -6.73 -2.76 11.17
C THR A 23 -6.72 -1.37 10.53
N LEU A 24 -7.05 -0.33 11.32
CA LEU A 24 -7.04 1.04 10.83
C LEU A 24 -5.62 1.47 10.43
N GLU A 25 -4.62 1.06 11.17
CA GLU A 25 -3.22 1.33 10.85
C GLU A 25 -2.82 0.69 9.52
N ARG A 26 -3.23 -0.56 9.29
CA ARG A 26 -2.97 -1.24 8.01
C ARG A 26 -3.61 -0.50 6.85
N ILE A 27 -4.85 -0.08 6.99
CA ILE A 27 -5.55 0.69 5.97
C ILE A 27 -4.81 1.98 5.68
N SER A 28 -4.35 2.69 6.70
CA SER A 28 -3.57 3.92 6.53
C SER A 28 -2.30 3.68 5.74
N TYR A 29 -1.57 2.59 6.03
CA TYR A 29 -0.38 2.25 5.27
C TYR A 29 -0.70 1.95 3.82
N LEU A 30 -1.76 1.19 3.55
CA LEU A 30 -2.15 0.86 2.18
C LEU A 30 -2.49 2.10 1.38
N LEU A 31 -3.23 3.04 1.97
CA LEU A 31 -3.56 4.29 1.31
C LEU A 31 -2.30 5.13 1.04
N GLY A 32 -1.38 5.18 2.01
CA GLY A 32 -0.11 5.88 1.85
C GLY A 32 0.78 5.26 0.79
N ILE A 33 0.82 3.92 0.74
CA ILE A 33 1.56 3.17 -0.28
C ILE A 33 1.00 3.48 -1.66
N TYR A 34 -0.31 3.43 -1.81
CA TYR A 34 -0.96 3.74 -3.08
C TYR A 34 -0.64 5.16 -3.52
N LYS A 35 -0.73 6.12 -2.62
CA LYS A 35 -0.44 7.52 -2.92
C LYS A 35 1.02 7.70 -3.38
N ALA A 36 1.96 7.10 -2.65
CA ALA A 36 3.38 7.17 -2.99
C ALA A 36 3.65 6.54 -4.35
N LEU A 37 3.03 5.39 -4.61
CA LEU A 37 3.18 4.67 -5.87
C LEU A 37 2.68 5.51 -7.04
N ARG A 38 1.55 6.21 -6.89
CA ARG A 38 0.99 7.04 -7.95
C ARG A 38 1.81 8.31 -8.18
N ILE A 39 2.55 8.77 -7.18
CA ILE A 39 3.50 9.87 -7.36
C ILE A 39 4.71 9.41 -8.17
N LEU A 40 5.23 8.23 -7.87
CA LEU A 40 6.37 7.65 -8.60
C LEU A 40 5.99 7.21 -10.00
N LEU A 41 4.82 6.61 -10.13
CA LEU A 41 4.31 6.04 -11.38
C LEU A 41 2.92 6.61 -11.65
N PRO A 42 2.85 7.82 -12.24
CA PRO A 42 1.56 8.47 -12.49
C PRO A 42 0.64 7.68 -13.42
N ASN A 43 1.21 6.86 -14.30
CA ASN A 43 0.43 6.01 -15.18
C ASN A 43 -0.11 4.82 -14.40
N GLU A 44 -1.45 4.66 -14.39
CA GLU A 44 -2.10 3.59 -13.64
C GLU A 44 -1.63 2.21 -14.08
N HIS A 45 -1.45 2.00 -15.37
CA HIS A 45 -0.96 0.73 -15.90
C HIS A 45 0.44 0.42 -15.40
N ALA A 46 1.32 1.40 -15.39
CA ALA A 46 2.68 1.23 -14.87
C ALA A 46 2.68 0.88 -13.38
N ALA A 47 1.82 1.54 -12.59
CA ALA A 47 1.70 1.24 -11.17
C ALA A 47 1.20 -0.17 -10.94
N ASN A 48 0.18 -0.60 -11.67
CA ASN A 48 -0.35 -1.96 -11.57
C ASN A 48 0.69 -2.99 -11.98
N THR A 49 1.43 -2.74 -13.04
CA THR A 49 2.49 -3.64 -13.50
C THR A 49 3.57 -3.77 -12.44
N TRP A 50 3.99 -2.66 -11.86
CA TRP A 50 5.03 -2.68 -10.83
C TRP A 50 4.63 -3.53 -9.63
N ILE A 51 3.40 -3.38 -9.15
CA ILE A 51 2.95 -4.04 -7.92
C ILE A 51 2.88 -5.57 -8.10
N HIS A 52 2.61 -6.04 -9.32
CA HIS A 52 2.52 -7.47 -9.62
C HIS A 52 3.83 -8.09 -10.09
N LYS A 53 4.79 -7.28 -10.49
CA LYS A 53 6.04 -7.77 -11.08
C LYS A 53 7.00 -8.22 -9.98
N PRO A 54 7.70 -9.37 -10.16
CA PRO A 54 8.75 -9.75 -9.22
C PRO A 54 9.80 -8.66 -9.09
N ASN A 55 10.23 -8.39 -7.86
CA ASN A 55 11.15 -7.30 -7.56
C ASN A 55 12.43 -7.87 -6.95
N THR A 56 13.57 -7.49 -7.53
CA THR A 56 14.86 -7.99 -7.08
C THR A 56 15.47 -7.19 -5.93
N ALA A 57 14.84 -6.09 -5.52
CA ALA A 57 15.32 -5.34 -4.37
C ALA A 57 15.34 -6.26 -3.13
N PRO A 58 16.36 -6.13 -2.25
CA PRO A 58 16.50 -7.02 -1.10
C PRO A 58 15.25 -7.11 -0.23
N LEU A 59 14.51 -6.02 -0.11
CA LEU A 59 13.28 -5.97 0.67
C LEU A 59 12.25 -7.00 0.19
N PHE A 60 12.17 -7.23 -1.11
CA PHE A 60 11.16 -8.11 -1.71
C PHE A 60 11.66 -9.54 -1.94
N GLY A 61 12.97 -9.74 -1.94
CA GLY A 61 13.56 -11.08 -2.06
C GLY A 61 13.18 -11.82 -3.34
N GLY A 62 12.91 -11.10 -4.43
CA GLY A 62 12.52 -11.71 -5.71
C GLY A 62 11.02 -11.89 -5.86
N ASN A 63 10.23 -11.61 -4.82
CA ASN A 63 8.77 -11.67 -4.89
C ASN A 63 8.23 -10.30 -5.32
N SER A 64 6.94 -10.25 -5.67
CA SER A 64 6.30 -8.99 -6.00
C SER A 64 5.99 -8.18 -4.74
N ALA A 65 5.81 -6.87 -4.92
CA ALA A 65 5.34 -6.03 -3.82
C ALA A 65 3.98 -6.50 -3.32
N LEU A 66 3.12 -6.96 -4.24
CA LEU A 66 1.81 -7.49 -3.87
C LEU A 66 1.93 -8.68 -2.93
N ASP A 67 2.86 -9.61 -3.19
CA ASP A 67 3.08 -10.77 -2.32
C ASP A 67 3.42 -10.32 -0.90
N LYS A 68 4.27 -9.30 -0.76
CA LYS A 68 4.63 -8.77 0.55
C LYS A 68 3.43 -8.11 1.24
N LEU A 69 2.64 -7.35 0.48
CA LEU A 69 1.44 -6.71 1.02
C LEU A 69 0.40 -7.72 1.46
N MET A 70 0.28 -8.84 0.73
CA MET A 70 -0.69 -9.88 1.04
C MET A 70 -0.39 -10.63 2.34
N LYS A 71 0.84 -10.56 2.84
CA LYS A 71 1.17 -11.10 4.16
C LYS A 71 0.40 -10.39 5.26
N GLY A 72 0.01 -9.12 5.03
CA GLY A 72 -0.88 -8.39 5.93
C GLY A 72 -0.29 -7.96 7.26
N GLN A 73 1.00 -8.15 7.47
CA GLN A 73 1.68 -7.70 8.69
C GLN A 73 1.93 -6.18 8.59
N VAL A 74 1.73 -5.48 9.71
CA VAL A 74 1.99 -4.03 9.73
C VAL A 74 3.44 -3.73 9.35
N VAL A 75 4.38 -4.56 9.79
CA VAL A 75 5.80 -4.36 9.46
C VAL A 75 6.04 -4.47 7.95
N ASP A 76 5.35 -5.38 7.26
CA ASP A 76 5.47 -5.51 5.80
C ASP A 76 4.95 -4.26 5.09
N LEU A 77 3.82 -3.75 5.53
CA LEU A 77 3.23 -2.53 4.98
C LEU A 77 4.14 -1.32 5.22
N ALA A 78 4.66 -1.19 6.43
CA ALA A 78 5.58 -0.11 6.78
C ALA A 78 6.86 -0.16 5.96
N ASP A 79 7.39 -1.37 5.71
CA ASP A 79 8.59 -1.56 4.91
C ASP A 79 8.37 -1.10 3.47
N VAL A 80 7.25 -1.48 2.86
CA VAL A 80 6.92 -1.06 1.49
C VAL A 80 6.74 0.46 1.44
N ARG A 81 6.07 1.04 2.44
CA ARG A 81 5.88 2.48 2.50
C ARG A 81 7.23 3.22 2.55
N ARG A 82 8.14 2.76 3.39
CA ARG A 82 9.48 3.35 3.50
C ARG A 82 10.27 3.19 2.23
N TYR A 83 10.16 2.04 1.57
CA TYR A 83 10.84 1.82 0.30
C TYR A 83 10.38 2.84 -0.75
N LEU A 84 9.08 3.02 -0.88
CA LEU A 84 8.52 3.95 -1.85
C LEU A 84 8.88 5.40 -1.50
N ASP A 85 8.85 5.77 -0.23
CA ASP A 85 9.24 7.11 0.21
C ASP A 85 10.71 7.39 -0.13
N ALA A 86 11.59 6.41 0.05
CA ALA A 86 13.00 6.54 -0.31
C ALA A 86 13.18 6.73 -1.81
N GLU A 87 12.40 6.02 -2.63
CA GLU A 87 12.44 6.16 -4.08
C GLU A 87 11.95 7.53 -4.53
N ARG A 88 11.13 8.20 -3.73
CA ARG A 88 10.68 9.56 -4.00
C ARG A 88 11.75 10.62 -3.67
N GLY A 89 12.89 10.20 -3.15
CA GLY A 89 13.96 11.10 -2.79
C GLY A 89 13.86 11.66 -1.38
N GLY A 90 13.05 11.06 -0.59
CA GLY A 90 12.87 11.53 0.76
C GLY A 90 12.60 10.44 1.72
#